data_02e7dbfda2d39934caa3216bba3b68f9
#
_entry.id   02e7dbfda2d39934caa3216bba3b68f9
#
_cell.length_a   1.000
_cell.length_b   1.000
_cell.length_c   1.000
_cell.angle_alpha   90.00
_cell.angle_beta   90.00
_cell.angle_gamma   90.00
#
_symmetry.space_group_name_H-M   'P 1'
#
loop_
_entity.id
_entity.type
_entity.pdbx_description
1 polymer ?
#
loop_
_entity_poly.entity_id
_entity_poly.type
_entity_poly.pdbx_seq_one_letter_code
_entity_poly.pdbx_strand_id
1 'polypeptide(L)' 'MFINIEAERIRRYMTRAEMAKTLAISTETLSDWINKRCPIPAEGLRALSRIFEGCSLDYLLKERR' A
#
# COMPACT_ATOMS: atom_id res chain seq x y z
N MET A 1 0.95 -3.51 -11.12
CA MET A 1 0.27 -3.64 -9.83
C MET A 1 1.28 -3.94 -8.73
N PHE A 2 1.16 -3.28 -7.62
CA PHE A 2 2.03 -3.53 -6.47
C PHE A 2 1.50 -4.71 -5.65
N ILE A 3 1.77 -5.89 -6.13
CA ILE A 3 1.22 -7.12 -5.56
C ILE A 3 1.71 -7.39 -4.12
N ASN A 4 2.92 -6.94 -3.78
CA ASN A 4 3.45 -7.17 -2.43
C ASN A 4 2.72 -6.34 -1.36
N ILE A 5 2.21 -5.16 -1.73
CA ILE A 5 1.38 -4.37 -0.83
C ILE A 5 0.12 -5.16 -0.48
N GLU A 6 -0.53 -5.75 -1.47
CA GLU A 6 -1.72 -6.57 -1.25
C GLU A 6 -1.40 -7.81 -0.43
N ALA A 7 -0.30 -8.48 -0.72
CA ALA A 7 0.12 -9.66 0.02
C ALA A 7 0.33 -9.35 1.50
N GLU A 8 0.99 -8.24 1.82
CA GLU A 8 1.24 -7.86 3.21
C GLU A 8 -0.04 -7.41 3.91
N ARG A 9 -0.94 -6.75 3.18
CA ARG A 9 -2.25 -6.38 3.72
C ARG A 9 -3.03 -7.63 4.15
N ILE A 10 -3.09 -8.60 3.25
CA ILE A 10 -3.82 -9.85 3.50
C ILE A 10 -3.20 -10.62 4.67
N ARG A 11 -1.88 -10.67 4.72
CA ARG A 11 -1.16 -11.34 5.81
C ARG A 11 -1.51 -10.78 7.18
N ARG A 12 -1.81 -9.49 7.24
CA ARG A 12 -2.15 -8.80 8.49
C ARG A 12 -3.65 -8.76 8.75
N TYR A 13 -4.44 -9.48 7.95
CA TYR A 13 -5.91 -9.54 8.08
C TYR A 13 -6.55 -8.15 8.02
N MET A 14 -5.98 -7.26 7.25
CA MET A 14 -6.45 -5.88 7.12
C MET A 14 -7.29 -5.74 5.87
N THR A 15 -8.48 -5.13 6.00
CA THR A 15 -9.30 -4.83 4.82
C THR A 15 -8.74 -3.61 4.11
N ARG A 16 -9.12 -3.41 2.84
CA ARG A 16 -8.73 -2.20 2.11
C ARG A 16 -9.28 -0.95 2.78
N ALA A 17 -10.49 -1.02 3.32
CA ALA A 17 -11.09 0.10 4.04
C ALA A 17 -10.28 0.48 5.28
N GLU A 18 -9.85 -0.52 6.05
CA GLU A 18 -9.03 -0.30 7.23
C GLU A 18 -7.67 0.30 6.86
N MET A 19 -7.06 -0.23 5.82
CA MET A 19 -5.77 0.27 5.35
C MET A 19 -5.88 1.71 4.85
N ALA A 20 -6.90 2.02 4.06
CA ALA A 20 -7.14 3.36 3.56
C ALA A 20 -7.36 4.35 4.70
N LYS A 21 -8.13 3.94 5.72
CA LYS A 21 -8.37 4.76 6.90
C LYS A 21 -7.06 5.06 7.64
N THR A 22 -6.21 4.04 7.80
CA THR A 22 -4.92 4.20 8.46
C THR A 22 -4.00 5.14 7.68
N LEU A 23 -4.09 5.10 6.36
CA LEU A 23 -3.31 5.98 5.47
C LEU A 23 -3.95 7.37 5.31
N ALA A 24 -5.13 7.59 5.88
CA ALA A 24 -5.90 8.83 5.75
C ALA A 24 -6.27 9.15 4.29
N ILE A 25 -6.61 8.13 3.53
CA ILE A 25 -7.04 8.27 2.13
C ILE A 25 -8.33 7.49 1.91
N SER A 26 -8.98 7.69 0.77
CA SER A 26 -10.15 6.89 0.40
C SER A 26 -9.72 5.53 -0.11
N THR A 27 -10.63 4.55 -0.07
CA THR A 27 -10.38 3.22 -0.63
C THR A 27 -10.13 3.29 -2.13
N GLU A 28 -10.76 4.23 -2.81
CA GLU A 28 -10.55 4.45 -4.23
C GLU A 28 -9.12 4.91 -4.52
N THR A 29 -8.62 5.86 -3.71
CA THR A 29 -7.24 6.32 -3.84
C THR A 29 -6.25 5.18 -3.59
N LEU A 30 -6.52 4.36 -2.57
CA LEU A 30 -5.67 3.21 -2.28
C LEU A 30 -5.64 2.24 -3.46
N SER A 31 -6.79 1.97 -4.05
CA SER A 31 -6.90 1.11 -5.22
C SER A 31 -6.09 1.66 -6.40
N ASP A 32 -6.18 2.98 -6.62
CA ASP A 32 -5.42 3.64 -7.68
C ASP A 32 -3.91 3.54 -7.47
N TRP A 33 -3.46 3.65 -6.22
CA TRP A 33 -2.05 3.48 -5.90
C TRP A 33 -1.58 2.06 -6.18
N ILE A 34 -2.35 1.07 -5.72
CA ILE A 34 -1.99 -0.34 -5.90
C ILE A 34 -1.95 -0.72 -7.37
N ASN A 35 -2.89 -0.21 -8.15
CA ASN A 35 -2.98 -0.49 -9.58
C ASN A 35 -2.15 0.45 -10.44
N LYS A 36 -1.39 1.34 -9.82
CA LYS A 36 -0.50 2.28 -10.51
C LYS A 36 -1.22 3.25 -11.44
N ARG A 37 -2.46 3.57 -11.14
CA ARG A 37 -3.19 4.61 -11.87
C ARG A 37 -2.75 6.00 -11.48
N CYS A 38 -2.32 6.16 -10.23
CA CYS A 38 -1.79 7.40 -9.70
C CYS A 38 -0.48 7.13 -8.98
N PRO A 39 0.49 8.05 -9.03
CA PRO A 39 1.74 7.88 -8.29
C PRO A 39 1.48 8.00 -6.78
N ILE A 40 2.23 7.25 -5.98
CA ILE A 40 2.15 7.34 -4.53
C ILE A 40 3.01 8.52 -4.09
N PRO A 41 2.45 9.51 -3.39
CA PRO A 41 3.24 10.65 -2.92
C PRO A 41 4.19 10.21 -1.78
N ALA A 42 5.18 11.06 -1.50
CA ALA A 42 6.17 10.76 -0.46
C ALA A 42 5.53 10.47 0.90
N GLU A 43 4.47 11.19 1.25
CA GLU A 43 3.74 10.97 2.49
C GLU A 43 3.10 9.59 2.53
N GLY A 44 2.56 9.14 1.39
CA GLY A 44 2.00 7.81 1.26
C GLY A 44 3.05 6.73 1.43
N LEU A 45 4.24 6.93 0.87
CA LEU A 45 5.35 5.99 1.01
C LEU A 45 5.79 5.89 2.47
N ARG A 46 5.86 7.01 3.18
CA ARG A 46 6.19 7.01 4.60
C ARG A 46 5.16 6.25 5.43
N ALA A 47 3.89 6.48 5.13
CA ALA A 47 2.79 5.81 5.83
C ALA A 47 2.83 4.30 5.57
N LEU A 48 3.08 3.88 4.35
CA LEU A 48 3.23 2.46 4.02
C LEU A 48 4.38 1.83 4.79
N SER A 49 5.50 2.54 4.89
CA SER A 49 6.67 2.09 5.64
C SER A 49 6.35 1.88 7.12
N ARG A 50 5.50 2.72 7.70
CA ARG A 50 5.08 2.60 9.10
C ARG A 50 4.13 1.44 9.32
N ILE A 51 3.17 1.27 8.41
CA ILE A 51 2.17 0.20 8.51
C ILE A 51 2.83 -1.16 8.36
N PHE A 52 3.73 -1.27 7.41
CA PHE A 52 4.41 -2.53 7.10
C PHE A 52 5.84 -2.50 7.65
N GLU A 53 5.96 -2.34 8.96
CA GLU A 53 7.27 -2.41 9.62
C GLU A 53 7.97 -3.70 9.28
N GLY A 54 9.27 -3.59 9.02
CA GLY A 54 10.07 -4.73 8.62
C GLY A 54 10.09 -5.00 7.12
N CYS A 55 9.22 -4.34 6.35
CA CYS A 55 9.21 -4.44 4.90
C CYS A 55 9.90 -3.22 4.30
N SER A 56 10.81 -3.44 3.35
CA SER A 56 11.44 -2.34 2.64
C SER A 56 10.48 -1.77 1.59
N LEU A 57 10.65 -0.51 1.24
CA LEU A 57 9.88 0.09 0.14
C LEU A 57 10.20 -0.60 -1.18
N ASP A 58 11.44 -1.04 -1.37
CA ASP A 58 11.82 -1.80 -2.56
C ASP A 58 10.96 -3.05 -2.72
N TYR A 59 10.74 -3.76 -1.62
CA TYR A 59 9.88 -4.95 -1.62
C TYR A 59 8.43 -4.59 -1.89
N LEU A 60 7.91 -3.57 -1.19
CA LEU A 60 6.50 -3.18 -1.31
C LEU A 60 6.16 -2.65 -2.70
N LEU A 61 7.11 -1.96 -3.33
CA LEU A 61 6.90 -1.35 -4.64
C LEU A 61 7.39 -2.22 -5.80
N LYS A 62 7.77 -3.46 -5.51
CA LYS A 62 8.17 -4.38 -6.56
C LYS A 62 6.96 -4.75 -7.41
N GLU A 63 7.12 -4.59 -8.70
CA GLU A 63 6.06 -4.92 -9.65
C GLU A 63 6.18 -6.35 -10.11
N ARG A 64 5.03 -6.97 -10.29
CA ARG A 64 4.98 -8.28 -10.92
C ARG A 64 5.08 -8.09 -12.43
N ARG A 65 5.95 -8.85 -13.04
CA ARG A 65 6.08 -8.88 -14.50
C ARG A 65 5.15 -9.93 -15.09
#